data_18adf0e37f4409ed8a07dd7f32f318a5
#
_entry.id   18adf0e37f4409ed8a07dd7f32f318a5
#
_cell.length_a   1.000
_cell.length_b   1.000
_cell.length_c   1.000
_cell.angle_alpha   90.00
_cell.angle_beta   90.00
_cell.angle_gamma   90.00
#
_symmetry.space_group_name_H-M   'P 1'
#
loop_
_entity.id
_entity.type
_entity.pdbx_description
1 polymer ?
#
loop_
_entity_poly.entity_id
_entity_poly.type
_entity_poly.pdbx_seq_one_letter_code
_entity_poly.pdbx_strand_id
1 'polypeptide(L)'
;DVNEVKSIRDIQEYYPDVDYGIIIDEFDSIVRTLNSVGVKVFLADERYFPPGHRGVYHTVSNNFFLNTNFMHNPGVLMSVTRHEGWHAAQDCMAGTIENSMIAIILPEEDIPTIWRELAERTYPESAVPWESEASWAGRTEAVTEQALQACATGAPWEVYEPTPLTRQWLVENGYINE
;
A
#
# COMPACT_ATOMS: atom_id res chain seq x y z
N ASP A 1 5.02 -18.69 11.45
CA ASP A 1 5.02 -17.67 12.48
C ASP A 1 4.87 -16.27 11.88
N VAL A 2 4.66 -15.31 12.76
CA VAL A 2 4.46 -13.91 12.37
C VAL A 2 5.48 -13.05 13.12
N ASN A 3 6.28 -12.30 12.38
CA ASN A 3 7.34 -11.46 12.95
C ASN A 3 7.21 -10.01 12.46
N GLU A 4 7.23 -9.07 13.39
CA GLU A 4 7.10 -7.65 13.03
C GLU A 4 8.35 -7.16 12.30
N VAL A 5 8.14 -6.36 11.25
CA VAL A 5 9.20 -5.76 10.42
C VAL A 5 9.23 -4.26 10.69
N LYS A 6 10.34 -3.76 11.19
CA LYS A 6 10.54 -2.33 11.43
C LYS A 6 11.54 -1.69 10.47
N SER A 7 12.37 -2.52 9.85
CA SER A 7 13.32 -2.09 8.82
C SER A 7 13.74 -3.26 7.96
N ILE A 8 14.50 -2.98 6.93
CA ILE A 8 15.06 -4.03 6.06
C ILE A 8 15.91 -5.03 6.85
N ARG A 9 16.44 -4.62 8.00
CA ARG A 9 17.24 -5.51 8.84
C ARG A 9 16.46 -6.74 9.25
N ASP A 10 15.15 -6.60 9.55
CA ASP A 10 14.31 -7.72 9.96
C ASP A 10 14.08 -8.70 8.81
N ILE A 11 14.07 -8.22 7.57
CA ILE A 11 14.02 -9.07 6.37
C ILE A 11 15.38 -9.73 6.15
N GLN A 12 16.46 -8.96 6.31
CA GLN A 12 17.83 -9.44 6.10
C GLN A 12 18.19 -10.57 7.06
N GLU A 13 17.72 -10.51 8.29
CA GLU A 13 17.94 -11.58 9.28
C GLU A 13 17.30 -12.89 8.85
N TYR A 14 16.15 -12.80 8.16
CA TYR A 14 15.45 -13.96 7.66
C TYR A 14 16.10 -14.55 6.41
N TYR A 15 16.71 -13.70 5.58
CA TYR A 15 17.40 -14.08 4.32
C TYR A 15 18.80 -13.48 4.30
N PRO A 16 19.74 -14.04 5.09
CA PRO A 16 21.05 -13.41 5.29
C PRO A 16 21.93 -13.34 4.05
N ASP A 17 21.67 -14.18 3.04
CA ASP A 17 22.49 -14.23 1.83
C ASP A 17 21.96 -13.30 0.71
N VAL A 18 20.87 -12.60 0.93
CA VAL A 18 20.27 -11.73 -0.07
C VAL A 18 20.78 -10.30 0.10
N ASP A 19 21.15 -9.66 -1.01
CA ASP A 19 21.54 -8.25 -1.03
C ASP A 19 20.33 -7.38 -1.33
N TYR A 20 19.84 -6.65 -0.33
CA TYR A 20 18.72 -5.71 -0.46
C TYR A 20 19.16 -4.27 -0.69
N GLY A 21 20.48 -4.03 -0.90
CA GLY A 21 21.05 -2.68 -0.92
C GLY A 21 20.31 -1.66 -1.78
N ILE A 22 19.82 -2.09 -2.95
CA ILE A 22 19.21 -1.19 -3.93
C ILE A 22 17.83 -0.69 -3.49
N ILE A 23 17.16 -1.38 -2.55
CA ILE A 23 15.79 -1.02 -2.13
C ILE A 23 15.71 -0.51 -0.69
N ILE A 24 16.82 -0.49 0.05
CA ILE A 24 16.82 -0.18 1.48
C ILE A 24 16.14 1.15 1.80
N ASP A 25 16.51 2.21 1.09
CA ASP A 25 16.06 3.56 1.44
C ASP A 25 14.55 3.71 1.25
N GLU A 26 14.03 3.27 0.13
CA GLU A 26 12.59 3.36 -0.13
C GLU A 26 11.80 2.43 0.79
N PHE A 27 12.28 1.19 0.97
CA PHE A 27 11.61 0.22 1.84
C PHE A 27 11.52 0.75 3.27
N ASP A 28 12.64 1.20 3.83
CA ASP A 28 12.68 1.69 5.21
C ASP A 28 11.82 2.94 5.39
N SER A 29 11.82 3.84 4.41
CA SER A 29 10.98 5.03 4.44
C SER A 29 9.49 4.66 4.47
N ILE A 30 9.08 3.71 3.62
CA ILE A 30 7.69 3.24 3.60
C ILE A 30 7.32 2.62 4.95
N VAL A 31 8.14 1.73 5.50
CA VAL A 31 7.83 1.08 6.78
C VAL A 31 7.74 2.09 7.91
N ARG A 32 8.69 3.03 8.00
CA ARG A 32 8.64 4.10 9.03
C ARG A 32 7.36 4.91 8.92
N THR A 33 6.99 5.29 7.71
CA THR A 33 5.79 6.11 7.48
C THR A 33 4.53 5.33 7.81
N LEU A 34 4.46 4.04 7.41
CA LEU A 34 3.35 3.17 7.79
C LEU A 34 3.22 3.10 9.32
N ASN A 35 4.33 2.87 10.04
CA ASN A 35 4.31 2.83 11.50
C ASN A 35 3.82 4.16 12.10
N SER A 36 4.23 5.29 11.52
CA SER A 36 3.84 6.61 12.01
C SER A 36 2.34 6.88 11.90
N VAL A 37 1.66 6.23 10.96
CA VAL A 37 0.20 6.37 10.78
C VAL A 37 -0.60 5.23 11.40
N GLY A 38 0.05 4.35 12.16
CA GLY A 38 -0.63 3.30 12.90
C GLY A 38 -0.70 1.95 12.20
N VAL A 39 0.04 1.76 11.11
CA VAL A 39 0.10 0.48 10.39
C VAL A 39 1.35 -0.28 10.81
N LYS A 40 1.16 -1.54 11.19
CA LYS A 40 2.28 -2.45 11.49
C LYS A 40 2.54 -3.38 10.32
N VAL A 41 3.81 -3.68 10.09
CA VAL A 41 4.25 -4.55 9.00
C VAL A 41 4.77 -5.85 9.59
N PHE A 42 4.40 -6.97 9.00
CA PHE A 42 4.80 -8.29 9.47
C PHE A 42 5.29 -9.18 8.34
N LEU A 43 6.26 -10.03 8.65
CA LEU A 43 6.54 -11.23 7.86
C LEU A 43 5.68 -12.35 8.41
N ALA A 44 4.98 -13.08 7.55
CA ALA A 44 4.13 -14.19 7.93
C ALA A 44 4.29 -15.34 6.93
N ASP A 45 4.10 -16.57 7.37
CA ASP A 45 4.22 -17.71 6.47
C ASP A 45 2.96 -17.93 5.62
N GLU A 46 3.10 -18.79 4.61
CA GLU A 46 2.10 -19.03 3.57
C GLU A 46 0.67 -19.25 4.07
N ARG A 47 0.52 -19.89 5.23
CA ARG A 47 -0.81 -20.24 5.76
C ARG A 47 -1.68 -19.03 6.12
N TYR A 48 -1.07 -17.85 6.24
CA TYR A 48 -1.81 -16.62 6.57
C TYR A 48 -2.32 -15.89 5.32
N PHE A 49 -2.10 -16.45 4.14
CA PHE A 49 -2.45 -15.80 2.88
C PHE A 49 -3.36 -16.68 2.02
N PRO A 50 -4.23 -16.07 1.20
CA PRO A 50 -4.86 -16.81 0.12
C PRO A 50 -3.79 -17.38 -0.82
N PRO A 51 -4.05 -18.51 -1.51
CA PRO A 51 -3.05 -19.10 -2.40
C PRO A 51 -2.48 -18.12 -3.41
N GLY A 52 -1.15 -18.06 -3.51
CA GLY A 52 -0.45 -17.22 -4.46
C GLY A 52 -0.32 -15.75 -4.08
N HIS A 53 -0.89 -15.31 -2.98
CA HIS A 53 -0.76 -13.94 -2.54
C HIS A 53 0.61 -13.70 -1.91
N ARG A 54 1.27 -12.62 -2.33
CA ARG A 54 2.61 -12.26 -1.85
C ARG A 54 2.58 -11.28 -0.69
N GLY A 55 1.49 -10.55 -0.56
CA GLY A 55 1.26 -9.61 0.52
C GLY A 55 -0.21 -9.29 0.66
N VAL A 56 -0.58 -8.66 1.77
CA VAL A 56 -1.95 -8.21 2.01
C VAL A 56 -1.95 -7.07 3.02
N TYR A 57 -2.82 -6.08 2.78
CA TYR A 57 -3.10 -5.04 3.76
C TYR A 57 -4.54 -5.20 4.24
N HIS A 58 -4.71 -5.29 5.57
CA HIS A 58 -6.03 -5.41 6.18
C HIS A 58 -6.53 -4.06 6.68
N THR A 59 -7.58 -3.54 6.07
CA THR A 59 -8.14 -2.22 6.40
C THR A 59 -8.76 -2.15 7.79
N VAL A 60 -9.23 -3.27 8.31
CA VAL A 60 -9.88 -3.31 9.64
C VAL A 60 -8.86 -3.27 10.77
N SER A 61 -7.82 -4.10 10.68
CA SER A 61 -6.79 -4.19 11.72
C SER A 61 -5.63 -3.21 11.51
N ASN A 62 -5.51 -2.63 10.33
CA ASN A 62 -4.37 -1.82 9.89
C ASN A 62 -3.05 -2.58 9.99
N ASN A 63 -3.09 -3.86 9.68
CA ASN A 63 -1.91 -4.71 9.61
C ASN A 63 -1.57 -5.02 8.16
N PHE A 64 -0.27 -5.03 7.89
CA PHE A 64 0.30 -5.24 6.57
C PHE A 64 1.19 -6.47 6.65
N PHE A 65 0.89 -7.48 5.84
CA PHE A 65 1.61 -8.75 5.87
C PHE A 65 2.38 -9.00 4.58
N LEU A 66 3.61 -9.47 4.72
CA LEU A 66 4.48 -9.91 3.63
C LEU A 66 4.68 -11.42 3.75
N ASN A 67 4.47 -12.13 2.64
CA ASN A 67 4.59 -13.58 2.59
C ASN A 67 6.06 -13.99 2.49
N THR A 68 6.57 -14.70 3.51
CA THR A 68 7.97 -15.11 3.59
C THR A 68 8.44 -15.89 2.36
N ASN A 69 7.56 -16.63 1.70
CA ASN A 69 7.96 -17.44 0.54
C ASN A 69 8.47 -16.62 -0.65
N PHE A 70 8.22 -15.30 -0.67
CA PHE A 70 8.52 -14.44 -1.82
C PHE A 70 9.51 -13.34 -1.52
N MET A 71 9.81 -13.08 -0.25
CA MET A 71 10.56 -11.88 0.14
C MET A 71 12.08 -12.04 0.01
N HIS A 72 12.57 -13.21 -0.42
CA HIS A 72 13.98 -13.41 -0.75
C HIS A 72 14.39 -12.72 -2.07
N ASN A 73 13.43 -12.23 -2.86
CA ASN A 73 13.68 -11.48 -4.09
C ASN A 73 13.46 -9.99 -3.80
N PRO A 74 14.52 -9.15 -3.84
CA PRO A 74 14.39 -7.73 -3.54
C PRO A 74 13.38 -6.98 -4.42
N GLY A 75 13.31 -7.32 -5.71
CA GLY A 75 12.35 -6.70 -6.62
C GLY A 75 10.91 -7.04 -6.26
N VAL A 76 10.66 -8.28 -5.88
CA VAL A 76 9.32 -8.71 -5.43
C VAL A 76 8.97 -8.05 -4.11
N LEU A 77 9.89 -8.04 -3.15
CA LEU A 77 9.68 -7.37 -1.87
C LEU A 77 9.29 -5.90 -2.09
N MET A 78 10.03 -5.18 -2.92
CA MET A 78 9.76 -3.76 -3.16
C MET A 78 8.42 -3.55 -3.87
N SER A 79 8.13 -4.34 -4.91
CA SER A 79 6.87 -4.25 -5.65
C SER A 79 5.66 -4.51 -4.75
N VAL A 80 5.72 -5.54 -3.93
CA VAL A 80 4.64 -5.87 -2.99
C VAL A 80 4.48 -4.79 -1.92
N THR A 81 5.59 -4.28 -1.41
CA THR A 81 5.57 -3.23 -0.39
C THR A 81 4.93 -1.95 -0.93
N ARG A 82 5.25 -1.59 -2.17
CA ARG A 82 4.62 -0.43 -2.83
C ARG A 82 3.13 -0.65 -3.06
N HIS A 83 2.75 -1.84 -3.54
CA HIS A 83 1.37 -2.18 -3.85
C HIS A 83 0.49 -2.16 -2.59
N GLU A 84 0.87 -2.90 -1.57
CA GLU A 84 0.08 -2.97 -0.34
C GLU A 84 0.17 -1.66 0.45
N GLY A 85 1.31 -0.98 0.42
CA GLY A 85 1.45 0.35 1.00
C GLY A 85 0.54 1.38 0.34
N TRP A 86 0.32 1.26 -0.97
CA TRP A 86 -0.66 2.10 -1.68
C TRP A 86 -2.07 1.87 -1.16
N HIS A 87 -2.47 0.63 -0.86
CA HIS A 87 -3.76 0.37 -0.24
C HIS A 87 -3.88 1.05 1.13
N ALA A 88 -2.81 1.12 1.91
CA ALA A 88 -2.82 1.88 3.16
C ALA A 88 -3.03 3.38 2.90
N ALA A 89 -2.43 3.92 1.84
CA ALA A 89 -2.66 5.30 1.43
C ALA A 89 -4.11 5.53 0.96
N GLN A 90 -4.70 4.58 0.26
CA GLN A 90 -6.11 4.62 -0.14
C GLN A 90 -7.04 4.59 1.08
N ASP A 91 -6.69 3.82 2.11
CA ASP A 91 -7.40 3.80 3.39
C ASP A 91 -7.35 5.20 4.04
N CYS A 92 -6.16 5.79 4.11
CA CYS A 92 -5.97 7.13 4.65
C CYS A 92 -6.75 8.19 3.87
N MET A 93 -6.77 8.08 2.52
CA MET A 93 -7.48 9.02 1.66
C MET A 93 -9.00 9.00 1.88
N ALA A 94 -9.54 7.94 2.45
CA ALA A 94 -10.96 7.86 2.82
C ALA A 94 -11.28 8.59 4.13
N GLY A 95 -10.33 9.37 4.67
CA GLY A 95 -10.52 10.22 5.84
C GLY A 95 -9.51 9.93 6.95
N THR A 96 -9.48 8.72 7.45
CA THR A 96 -8.52 8.24 8.44
C THR A 96 -8.18 6.80 8.18
N ILE A 97 -7.01 6.37 8.67
CA ILE A 97 -6.60 4.97 8.58
C ILE A 97 -7.50 4.05 9.43
N GLU A 98 -8.21 4.62 10.39
CA GLU A 98 -9.00 3.87 11.37
C GLU A 98 -10.36 3.41 10.83
N ASN A 99 -10.90 4.09 9.81
CA ASN A 99 -12.11 3.59 9.17
C ASN A 99 -11.72 2.47 8.20
N SER A 100 -12.52 1.51 7.92
CA SER A 100 -12.16 0.38 7.07
C SER A 100 -12.45 0.64 5.57
N MET A 101 -12.57 1.90 5.19
CA MET A 101 -12.85 2.30 3.81
C MET A 101 -11.58 2.62 3.06
N ILE A 102 -11.63 2.48 1.74
CA ILE A 102 -10.53 2.90 0.85
C ILE A 102 -11.09 3.81 -0.23
N ALA A 103 -10.28 4.76 -0.67
CA ALA A 103 -10.65 5.72 -1.70
C ALA A 103 -9.60 5.76 -2.81
N ILE A 104 -10.04 6.08 -4.02
CA ILE A 104 -9.15 6.33 -5.15
C ILE A 104 -8.37 7.63 -4.87
N ILE A 105 -7.07 7.61 -5.11
CA ILE A 105 -6.19 8.78 -4.85
C ILE A 105 -6.03 9.63 -6.11
N LEU A 106 -5.87 8.99 -7.27
CA LEU A 106 -5.56 9.67 -8.52
C LEU A 106 -6.70 9.60 -9.52
N PRO A 107 -6.81 10.58 -10.43
CA PRO A 107 -7.76 10.47 -11.56
C PRO A 107 -7.44 9.24 -12.40
N GLU A 108 -8.47 8.61 -12.96
CA GLU A 108 -8.31 7.40 -13.77
C GLU A 108 -7.34 7.61 -14.94
N GLU A 109 -7.38 8.78 -15.58
CA GLU A 109 -6.52 9.10 -16.70
C GLU A 109 -5.03 9.20 -16.35
N ASP A 110 -4.70 9.33 -15.07
CA ASP A 110 -3.31 9.37 -14.63
C ASP A 110 -2.69 7.97 -14.51
N ILE A 111 -3.51 6.93 -14.59
CA ILE A 111 -3.05 5.55 -14.51
C ILE A 111 -2.98 4.97 -15.93
N PRO A 112 -1.79 4.50 -16.38
CA PRO A 112 -1.68 3.90 -17.71
C PRO A 112 -2.67 2.75 -17.91
N THR A 113 -3.33 2.71 -19.07
CA THR A 113 -4.41 1.77 -19.40
C THR A 113 -4.02 0.31 -19.19
N ILE A 114 -2.73 -0.04 -19.40
CA ILE A 114 -2.25 -1.41 -19.22
C ILE A 114 -2.55 -1.95 -17.81
N TRP A 115 -2.47 -1.11 -16.79
CA TRP A 115 -2.71 -1.53 -15.41
C TRP A 115 -4.20 -1.84 -15.15
N ARG A 116 -5.09 -1.06 -15.77
CA ARG A 116 -6.52 -1.34 -15.71
C ARG A 116 -6.84 -2.65 -16.43
N GLU A 117 -6.27 -2.87 -17.60
CA GLU A 117 -6.47 -4.11 -18.36
C GLU A 117 -5.99 -5.34 -17.57
N LEU A 118 -4.84 -5.24 -16.90
CA LEU A 118 -4.34 -6.30 -16.03
C LEU A 118 -5.26 -6.54 -14.85
N ALA A 119 -5.74 -5.48 -14.21
CA ALA A 119 -6.64 -5.60 -13.08
C ALA A 119 -7.97 -6.26 -13.46
N GLU A 120 -8.50 -5.94 -14.63
CA GLU A 120 -9.73 -6.55 -15.15
C GLU A 120 -9.60 -8.06 -15.32
N ARG A 121 -8.40 -8.58 -15.60
CA ARG A 121 -8.13 -10.01 -15.73
C ARG A 121 -7.83 -10.70 -14.41
N THR A 122 -7.43 -9.96 -13.39
CA THR A 122 -6.88 -10.51 -12.16
C THR A 122 -7.85 -10.39 -10.98
N TYR A 123 -8.63 -9.33 -10.93
CA TYR A 123 -9.47 -8.97 -9.79
C TYR A 123 -10.94 -8.91 -10.15
N PRO A 124 -11.85 -9.02 -9.15
CA PRO A 124 -13.28 -8.77 -9.38
C PRO A 124 -13.51 -7.36 -9.91
N GLU A 125 -14.55 -7.20 -10.73
CA GLU A 125 -14.87 -5.92 -11.37
C GLU A 125 -14.95 -4.76 -10.38
N SER A 126 -15.54 -5.00 -9.20
CA SER A 126 -15.69 -3.98 -8.17
C SER A 126 -14.37 -3.49 -7.59
N ALA A 127 -13.31 -4.29 -7.69
CA ALA A 127 -11.99 -3.94 -7.16
C ALA A 127 -11.08 -3.27 -8.20
N VAL A 128 -11.46 -3.30 -9.48
CA VAL A 128 -10.60 -2.83 -10.58
C VAL A 128 -10.06 -1.40 -10.38
N PRO A 129 -10.86 -0.39 -10.00
CA PRO A 129 -10.31 0.96 -9.84
C PRO A 129 -9.19 1.04 -8.82
N TRP A 130 -9.36 0.41 -7.66
CA TRP A 130 -8.35 0.44 -6.58
C TRP A 130 -7.14 -0.41 -6.92
N GLU A 131 -7.35 -1.58 -7.50
CA GLU A 131 -6.25 -2.49 -7.85
C GLU A 131 -5.45 -2.00 -9.06
N SER A 132 -6.06 -1.32 -10.01
CA SER A 132 -5.34 -0.68 -11.12
C SER A 132 -4.34 0.33 -10.60
N GLU A 133 -4.77 1.18 -9.66
CA GLU A 133 -3.93 2.20 -9.05
C GLU A 133 -2.80 1.55 -8.23
N ALA A 134 -3.12 0.57 -7.40
CA ALA A 134 -2.13 -0.13 -6.58
C ALA A 134 -1.13 -0.93 -7.42
N SER A 135 -1.57 -1.55 -8.51
CA SER A 135 -0.68 -2.29 -9.40
C SER A 135 0.30 -1.37 -10.12
N TRP A 136 -0.18 -0.21 -10.56
CA TRP A 136 0.69 0.82 -11.11
C TRP A 136 1.71 1.30 -10.08
N ALA A 137 1.26 1.59 -8.85
CA ALA A 137 2.12 2.05 -7.77
C ALA A 137 3.19 1.01 -7.42
N GLY A 138 2.83 -0.27 -7.45
CA GLY A 138 3.77 -1.37 -7.17
C GLY A 138 4.95 -1.42 -8.13
N ARG A 139 4.79 -0.87 -9.33
CA ARG A 139 5.84 -0.84 -10.36
C ARG A 139 6.40 0.56 -10.59
N THR A 140 6.06 1.52 -9.74
CA THR A 140 6.48 2.92 -9.92
C THR A 140 7.24 3.37 -8.68
N GLU A 141 8.50 3.73 -8.88
CA GLU A 141 9.38 4.15 -7.80
C GLU A 141 8.86 5.42 -7.12
N ALA A 142 8.96 5.48 -5.81
CA ALA A 142 8.68 6.64 -4.96
C ALA A 142 7.21 7.07 -4.82
N VAL A 143 6.29 6.60 -5.65
CA VAL A 143 4.91 7.12 -5.60
C VAL A 143 4.17 6.68 -4.32
N THR A 144 4.37 5.45 -3.87
CA THR A 144 3.77 4.97 -2.62
C THR A 144 4.35 5.72 -1.42
N GLU A 145 5.65 5.92 -1.41
CA GLU A 145 6.33 6.69 -0.37
C GLU A 145 5.72 8.09 -0.25
N GLN A 146 5.54 8.77 -1.38
CA GLN A 146 4.93 10.11 -1.43
C GLN A 146 3.49 10.11 -0.90
N ALA A 147 2.70 9.13 -1.31
CA ALA A 147 1.30 9.03 -0.86
C ALA A 147 1.20 8.77 0.65
N LEU A 148 2.08 7.93 1.18
CA LEU A 148 2.12 7.68 2.62
C LEU A 148 2.62 8.89 3.40
N GLN A 149 3.54 9.66 2.86
CA GLN A 149 3.98 10.91 3.47
C GLN A 149 2.83 11.93 3.53
N ALA A 150 2.01 11.98 2.48
CA ALA A 150 0.80 12.81 2.48
C ALA A 150 -0.19 12.32 3.55
N CYS A 151 -0.35 11.01 3.68
CA CYS A 151 -1.15 10.40 4.75
C CYS A 151 -0.67 10.86 6.13
N ALA A 152 0.64 10.86 6.34
CA ALA A 152 1.24 11.23 7.62
C ALA A 152 0.98 12.69 8.01
N THR A 153 0.62 13.57 7.07
CA THR A 153 0.22 14.95 7.39
C THR A 153 -1.15 15.04 8.07
N GLY A 154 -1.97 13.98 7.99
CA GLY A 154 -3.33 13.96 8.48
C GLY A 154 -4.36 14.52 7.52
N ALA A 155 -3.93 15.05 6.37
CA ALA A 155 -4.82 15.63 5.37
C ALA A 155 -4.29 15.37 3.95
N PRO A 156 -4.32 14.10 3.49
CA PRO A 156 -3.77 13.76 2.17
C PRO A 156 -4.48 14.47 1.02
N TRP A 157 -5.73 14.86 1.21
CA TRP A 157 -6.51 15.63 0.23
C TRP A 157 -6.00 17.06 0.02
N GLU A 158 -5.10 17.54 0.85
CA GLU A 158 -4.39 18.80 0.63
C GLU A 158 -3.19 18.64 -0.30
N VAL A 159 -2.67 17.41 -0.43
CA VAL A 159 -1.56 17.08 -1.30
C VAL A 159 -2.06 16.54 -2.63
N TYR A 160 -3.05 15.67 -2.58
CA TYR A 160 -3.70 15.08 -3.76
C TYR A 160 -5.11 15.65 -3.90
N GLU A 161 -5.39 16.28 -5.03
CA GLU A 161 -6.75 16.76 -5.31
C GLU A 161 -7.72 15.57 -5.36
N PRO A 162 -8.71 15.49 -4.46
CA PRO A 162 -9.63 14.36 -4.48
C PRO A 162 -10.42 14.26 -5.77
N THR A 163 -10.61 13.03 -6.26
CA THR A 163 -11.54 12.79 -7.37
C THR A 163 -12.95 13.16 -6.92
N PRO A 164 -13.90 13.41 -7.86
CA PRO A 164 -15.24 13.83 -7.46
C PRO A 164 -15.94 12.92 -6.46
N LEU A 165 -15.83 11.59 -6.62
CA LEU A 165 -16.41 10.63 -5.68
C LEU A 165 -15.74 10.69 -4.31
N THR A 166 -14.41 10.79 -4.28
CA THR A 166 -13.68 10.89 -3.03
C THR A 166 -14.01 12.20 -2.32
N ARG A 167 -14.09 13.30 -3.05
CA ARG A 167 -14.48 14.60 -2.49
C ARG A 167 -15.88 14.52 -1.86
N GLN A 168 -16.83 13.93 -2.56
CA GLN A 168 -18.17 13.76 -2.03
C GLN A 168 -18.17 12.98 -0.71
N TRP A 169 -17.43 11.88 -0.66
CA TRP A 169 -17.26 11.08 0.55
C TRP A 169 -16.69 11.91 1.69
N LEU A 170 -15.61 12.66 1.43
CA LEU A 170 -14.93 13.47 2.45
C LEU A 170 -15.85 14.57 3.00
N VAL A 171 -16.61 15.21 2.14
CA VAL A 171 -17.61 16.24 2.55
C VAL A 171 -18.71 15.62 3.40
N GLU A 172 -19.29 14.52 2.92
CA GLU A 172 -20.42 13.86 3.61
C GLU A 172 -20.03 13.32 4.99
N ASN A 173 -18.76 12.99 5.18
CA ASN A 173 -18.25 12.46 6.45
C ASN A 173 -17.53 13.53 7.29
N GLY A 174 -17.58 14.78 6.89
CA GLY A 174 -17.11 15.90 7.69
C GLY A 174 -15.60 16.11 7.73
N TYR A 175 -14.86 15.47 6.82
CA TYR A 175 -13.41 15.64 6.76
C TYR A 175 -12.97 16.93 6.08
N ILE A 176 -13.75 17.40 5.11
CA ILE A 176 -13.51 18.66 4.40
C ILE A 176 -14.82 19.42 4.21
N ASN A 177 -14.72 20.72 3.94
CA ASN A 177 -15.87 21.54 3.59
C ASN A 177 -16.09 21.57 2.08
N GLU A 178 -17.28 21.91 1.67
CA GLU A 178 -17.60 22.06 0.24
C GLU A 178 -16.79 23.17 -0.42
#